data_9299d486443c8b43b0eb20408f88133e
#
_entry.id   9299d486443c8b43b0eb20408f88133e
#
_cell.length_a   1.000
_cell.length_b   1.000
_cell.length_c   1.000
_cell.angle_alpha   90.00
_cell.angle_beta   90.00
_cell.angle_gamma   90.00
#
_symmetry.space_group_name_H-M   'P 1'
#
loop_
_entity.id
_entity.type
_entity.pdbx_description
1 polymer ?
#
loop_
_entity_poly.entity_id
_entity_poly.type
_entity_poly.pdbx_seq_one_letter_code
_entity_poly.pdbx_strand_id
1 'polypeptide(L)'
;NNIDVNGDSITVLNYGYIRKQYMAILIQNDAGEWQYFSVNGDNVYVSGEFSGGRKFNDIAVGEFDSPQEFLNSPYNSYGASDDMSINTYGFSEGYMIPTSKEQDDIIRDTFISISKNESYDFLGNNCSTVVQKSLEAAGIITFTQKSTRHRIPSSHYLGESSFIATISTSRPVIPSVSFRAIIKNNPQGKMIYR
;
A
#
# COMPACT_ATOMS: atom_id res chain seq x y z
N ASN A 1 11.31 25.33 0.74
CA ASN A 1 11.21 24.58 2.00
C ASN A 1 11.76 23.21 1.74
N ASN A 2 13.01 22.96 2.14
CA ASN A 2 13.58 21.62 2.16
C ASN A 2 12.81 20.82 3.20
N ILE A 3 12.05 19.82 2.76
CA ILE A 3 11.61 18.76 3.64
C ILE A 3 12.91 18.09 4.09
N ASP A 4 13.15 18.08 5.38
CA ASP A 4 14.29 17.39 5.95
C ASP A 4 14.12 15.90 5.61
N VAL A 5 14.88 15.42 4.66
CA VAL A 5 14.83 14.02 4.22
C VAL A 5 15.36 13.05 5.31
N ASN A 6 15.91 13.59 6.38
CA ASN A 6 16.31 12.88 7.59
C ASN A 6 15.26 13.02 8.72
N GLY A 7 14.16 13.74 8.48
CA GLY A 7 13.03 13.84 9.42
C GLY A 7 12.12 12.62 9.33
N ASP A 8 11.35 12.42 10.37
CA ASP A 8 10.34 11.36 10.40
C ASP A 8 9.36 11.54 9.23
N SER A 9 9.18 10.51 8.46
CA SER A 9 8.24 10.49 7.33
C SER A 9 7.85 9.04 7.01
N ILE A 10 6.71 8.91 6.33
CA ILE A 10 6.29 7.64 5.72
C ILE A 10 6.29 7.79 4.21
N THR A 11 6.42 6.69 3.51
CA THR A 11 6.32 6.70 2.04
C THR A 11 5.26 5.71 1.58
N VAL A 12 4.24 6.23 0.92
CA VAL A 12 3.24 5.40 0.23
C VAL A 12 3.77 5.05 -1.15
N LEU A 13 3.82 3.77 -1.46
CA LEU A 13 4.29 3.23 -2.73
C LEU A 13 3.12 2.91 -3.64
N ASN A 14 3.26 3.19 -4.92
CA ASN A 14 2.26 2.87 -5.94
C ASN A 14 2.87 2.13 -7.12
N TYR A 15 2.21 1.05 -7.50
CA TYR A 15 2.43 0.34 -8.75
C TYR A 15 1.16 0.42 -9.58
N GLY A 16 1.20 1.19 -10.67
CA GLY A 16 0.05 1.52 -11.51
C GLY A 16 0.09 0.90 -12.90
N TYR A 17 0.16 -0.41 -13.03
CA TYR A 17 -0.02 -1.05 -14.34
C TYR A 17 -1.51 -1.32 -14.60
N ILE A 18 -1.97 -1.16 -15.84
CA ILE A 18 -3.41 -1.15 -16.23
C ILE A 18 -4.21 -2.36 -15.71
N ARG A 19 -3.58 -3.49 -15.46
CA ARG A 19 -4.23 -4.73 -15.02
C ARG A 19 -3.84 -5.23 -13.65
N LYS A 20 -2.79 -4.64 -13.04
CA LYS A 20 -2.32 -5.01 -11.70
C LYS A 20 -1.92 -3.74 -10.99
N GLN A 21 -2.66 -3.35 -9.98
CA GLN A 21 -2.38 -2.17 -9.19
C GLN A 21 -2.15 -2.59 -7.75
N TYR A 22 -1.09 -2.08 -7.15
CA TYR A 22 -0.72 -2.37 -5.79
C TYR A 22 -0.31 -1.11 -5.06
N MET A 23 -0.56 -1.10 -3.76
CA MET A 23 -0.11 -0.07 -2.85
C MET A 23 0.58 -0.72 -1.67
N ALA A 24 1.66 -0.13 -1.23
CA ALA A 24 2.40 -0.52 -0.05
C ALA A 24 2.89 0.72 0.69
N ILE A 25 3.54 0.55 1.80
CA ILE A 25 4.06 1.65 2.60
C ILE A 25 5.46 1.32 3.13
N LEU A 26 6.33 2.31 3.13
CA LEU A 26 7.60 2.28 3.84
C LEU A 26 7.47 3.09 5.11
N ILE A 27 7.88 2.51 6.23
CA ILE A 27 7.83 3.14 7.54
C ILE A 27 9.22 3.05 8.16
N GLN A 28 9.68 4.14 8.73
CA GLN A 28 10.95 4.20 9.41
C GLN A 28 10.87 3.55 10.79
N ASN A 29 11.85 2.73 11.14
CA ASN A 29 11.97 2.13 12.47
C ASN A 29 12.72 3.08 13.43
N ASP A 30 12.87 2.65 14.69
CA ASP A 30 13.55 3.43 15.73
C ASP A 30 15.04 3.67 15.45
N ALA A 31 15.67 2.84 14.62
CA ALA A 31 17.06 3.00 14.19
C ALA A 31 17.21 3.94 12.99
N GLY A 32 16.11 4.46 12.46
CA GLY A 32 16.11 5.31 11.27
C GLY A 32 16.14 4.54 9.95
N GLU A 33 15.95 3.24 9.99
CA GLU A 33 15.93 2.38 8.81
C GLU A 33 14.51 2.23 8.27
N TRP A 34 14.37 2.16 6.97
CA TRP A 34 13.08 2.02 6.30
C TRP A 34 12.70 0.57 6.10
N GLN A 35 11.50 0.22 6.52
CA GLN A 35 10.92 -1.10 6.40
C GLN A 35 9.73 -1.10 5.46
N TYR A 36 9.63 -2.13 4.64
CA TYR A 36 8.56 -2.32 3.67
C TYR A 36 7.39 -3.10 4.27
N PHE A 37 6.18 -2.55 4.13
CA PHE A 37 4.93 -3.16 4.60
C PHE A 37 3.96 -3.30 3.45
N SER A 38 3.51 -4.51 3.18
CA SER A 38 2.50 -4.78 2.17
C SER A 38 1.50 -5.84 2.63
N VAL A 39 0.31 -5.79 2.05
CA VAL A 39 -0.72 -6.81 2.21
C VAL A 39 -1.05 -7.32 0.83
N ASN A 40 -1.03 -8.62 0.67
CA ASN A 40 -1.26 -9.27 -0.60
C ASN A 40 -2.37 -10.30 -0.48
N GLY A 41 -3.34 -10.22 -1.39
CA GLY A 41 -4.43 -11.20 -1.50
C GLY A 41 -4.11 -12.43 -2.34
N ASP A 42 -2.89 -12.56 -2.85
CA ASP A 42 -2.53 -13.64 -3.78
C ASP A 42 -2.49 -15.03 -3.14
N ASN A 43 -2.76 -15.11 -1.88
CA ASN A 43 -2.37 -16.29 -1.21
C ASN A 43 -3.46 -17.19 -0.91
N VAL A 44 -4.55 -17.09 -1.43
CA VAL A 44 -5.27 -18.23 -1.00
C VAL A 44 -6.69 -18.30 -1.46
N TYR A 45 -6.79 -18.94 -2.50
CA TYR A 45 -7.87 -19.89 -2.67
C TYR A 45 -7.38 -21.27 -2.26
N VAL A 46 -7.27 -21.53 -0.98
CA VAL A 46 -7.17 -22.90 -0.48
C VAL A 46 -8.56 -23.26 0.02
N SER A 47 -9.18 -24.22 -0.65
CA SER A 47 -10.47 -24.84 -0.26
C SER A 47 -11.67 -23.90 -0.09
N GLY A 48 -11.78 -22.86 -0.90
CA GLY A 48 -12.96 -21.97 -0.86
C GLY A 48 -12.93 -20.90 0.24
N GLU A 49 -11.86 -20.78 0.98
CA GLU A 49 -11.68 -19.72 1.96
C GLU A 49 -10.64 -18.71 1.45
N PHE A 50 -11.03 -17.44 1.42
CA PHE A 50 -10.09 -16.34 1.32
C PHE A 50 -9.32 -16.28 2.64
N SER A 51 -8.17 -16.87 2.71
CA SER A 51 -7.30 -16.57 3.83
C SER A 51 -6.69 -15.21 3.59
N GLY A 52 -6.92 -14.36 4.53
CA GLY A 52 -6.42 -13.00 4.54
C GLY A 52 -4.94 -12.93 4.32
N GLY A 53 -4.53 -11.78 3.86
CA GLY A 53 -3.22 -11.43 3.39
C GLY A 53 -2.07 -12.10 4.13
N ARG A 54 -0.95 -12.21 3.44
CA ARG A 54 0.24 -12.83 3.99
C ARG A 54 0.56 -12.29 5.36
N LYS A 55 1.03 -13.20 6.18
CA LYS A 55 1.60 -12.88 7.47
C LYS A 55 2.71 -11.84 7.29
N PHE A 56 2.89 -11.05 8.29
CA PHE A 56 3.85 -9.98 8.40
C PHE A 56 5.33 -10.37 8.19
N ASN A 57 5.61 -11.65 8.11
CA ASN A 57 6.93 -12.16 7.73
C ASN A 57 7.34 -11.78 6.30
N ASP A 58 6.40 -11.18 5.57
CA ASP A 58 6.60 -10.65 4.22
C ASP A 58 7.00 -9.18 4.20
N ILE A 59 7.14 -8.56 5.35
CA ILE A 59 7.87 -7.31 5.44
C ILE A 59 9.25 -7.59 4.92
N ALA A 60 9.61 -6.94 3.83
CA ALA A 60 10.96 -7.00 3.39
C ALA A 60 11.83 -6.54 4.57
N VAL A 61 12.47 -7.47 5.16
CA VAL A 61 13.47 -7.27 6.18
C VAL A 61 14.68 -6.66 5.49
N GLY A 62 14.46 -5.57 4.80
CA GLY A 62 15.50 -4.77 4.20
C GLY A 62 15.55 -3.52 5.03
N GLU A 63 16.61 -3.35 5.70
CA GLU A 63 16.98 -2.13 6.35
C GLU A 63 17.47 -1.20 5.26
N PHE A 64 16.54 -0.41 4.69
CA PHE A 64 16.88 0.55 3.65
C PHE A 64 17.23 1.88 4.30
N ASP A 65 18.28 2.53 3.80
CA ASP A 65 18.69 3.85 4.28
C ASP A 65 17.72 4.95 3.84
N SER A 66 16.97 4.72 2.79
CA SER A 66 15.98 5.67 2.28
C SER A 66 14.90 4.99 1.43
N PRO A 67 13.74 5.64 1.24
CA PRO A 67 12.73 5.18 0.28
C PRO A 67 13.25 5.09 -1.16
N GLN A 68 14.17 5.97 -1.54
CA GLN A 68 14.79 5.95 -2.87
C GLN A 68 15.67 4.71 -3.05
N GLU A 69 16.37 4.31 -2.01
CA GLU A 69 17.17 3.09 -2.04
C GLU A 69 16.27 1.87 -2.26
N PHE A 70 15.15 1.79 -1.55
CA PHE A 70 14.17 0.73 -1.78
C PHE A 70 13.69 0.72 -3.24
N LEU A 71 13.27 1.87 -3.79
CA LEU A 71 12.78 1.95 -5.17
C LEU A 71 13.82 1.44 -6.18
N ASN A 72 15.10 1.70 -5.94
CA ASN A 72 16.20 1.31 -6.82
C ASN A 72 16.77 -0.09 -6.50
N SER A 73 16.31 -0.71 -5.42
CA SER A 73 16.83 -2.00 -4.98
C SER A 73 16.32 -3.17 -5.83
N PRO A 74 17.05 -4.29 -5.84
CA PRO A 74 16.59 -5.54 -6.46
C PRO A 74 15.30 -6.08 -5.84
N TYR A 75 15.01 -5.75 -4.58
CA TYR A 75 13.76 -6.13 -3.92
C TYR A 75 12.54 -5.49 -4.56
N ASN A 76 12.68 -4.30 -5.12
CA ASN A 76 11.62 -3.61 -5.85
C ASN A 76 11.56 -4.10 -7.29
N SER A 77 11.38 -5.39 -7.50
CA SER A 77 11.18 -5.97 -8.82
C SER A 77 10.13 -7.08 -8.77
N TYR A 78 9.32 -7.15 -9.79
CA TYR A 78 8.27 -8.17 -9.90
C TYR A 78 8.90 -9.57 -9.95
N GLY A 79 8.53 -10.43 -8.99
CA GLY A 79 9.00 -11.80 -8.95
C GLY A 79 10.47 -11.97 -8.56
N ALA A 80 11.09 -10.97 -7.93
CA ALA A 80 12.52 -10.98 -7.60
C ALA A 80 12.92 -11.97 -6.50
N SER A 81 11.98 -12.59 -5.84
CA SER A 81 12.30 -13.57 -4.81
C SER A 81 11.74 -14.93 -5.18
N ASP A 82 12.62 -15.91 -5.33
CA ASP A 82 12.26 -17.34 -5.35
C ASP A 82 11.65 -17.76 -4.01
N ASP A 83 11.83 -16.96 -2.98
CA ASP A 83 11.14 -17.08 -1.72
C ASP A 83 9.80 -16.33 -1.87
N MET A 84 8.73 -17.10 -2.03
CA MET A 84 7.34 -16.60 -2.13
C MET A 84 6.90 -15.76 -0.91
N SER A 85 7.79 -15.54 0.05
CA SER A 85 7.54 -14.71 1.23
C SER A 85 7.58 -13.21 0.95
N ILE A 86 8.27 -12.75 -0.08
CA ILE A 86 8.43 -11.32 -0.38
C ILE A 86 7.87 -11.02 -1.76
N ASN A 87 6.62 -10.59 -1.82
CA ASN A 87 6.04 -10.09 -3.06
C ASN A 87 6.31 -8.58 -3.19
N THR A 88 7.30 -8.27 -3.96
CA THR A 88 7.50 -6.92 -4.46
C THR A 88 6.95 -6.81 -5.88
N TYR A 89 6.37 -5.68 -6.19
CA TYR A 89 5.62 -5.48 -7.43
C TYR A 89 6.32 -4.57 -8.44
N GLY A 90 7.53 -4.14 -8.14
CA GLY A 90 8.25 -3.20 -8.99
C GLY A 90 7.59 -1.83 -8.97
N PHE A 91 7.46 -1.23 -7.79
CA PHE A 91 6.90 0.11 -7.63
C PHE A 91 7.70 1.14 -8.42
N SER A 92 7.02 1.99 -9.16
CA SER A 92 7.66 3.02 -9.99
C SER A 92 7.73 4.39 -9.31
N GLU A 93 6.92 4.58 -8.28
CA GLU A 93 6.79 5.87 -7.59
C GLU A 93 6.42 5.69 -6.13
N GLY A 94 6.72 6.70 -5.34
CA GLY A 94 6.31 6.82 -3.96
C GLY A 94 5.96 8.26 -3.60
N TYR A 95 5.18 8.43 -2.55
CA TYR A 95 4.81 9.72 -2.01
C TYR A 95 5.20 9.79 -0.54
N MET A 96 6.18 10.62 -0.22
CA MET A 96 6.67 10.83 1.13
C MET A 96 5.81 11.87 1.84
N ILE A 97 5.26 11.50 2.99
CA ILE A 97 4.45 12.39 3.84
C ILE A 97 5.22 12.61 5.15
N PRO A 98 5.48 13.86 5.55
CA PRO A 98 6.07 14.16 6.85
C PRO A 98 5.17 13.64 7.98
N THR A 99 5.76 12.95 8.93
CA THR A 99 5.08 12.39 10.11
C THR A 99 5.91 12.63 11.36
N SER A 100 5.33 12.39 12.52
CA SER A 100 6.08 12.25 13.76
C SER A 100 6.38 10.78 14.04
N LYS A 101 7.30 10.52 14.96
CA LYS A 101 7.59 9.16 15.42
C LYS A 101 6.35 8.47 16.00
N GLU A 102 5.54 9.18 16.74
CA GLU A 102 4.29 8.65 17.30
C GLU A 102 3.31 8.27 16.18
N GLN A 103 3.23 9.07 15.13
CA GLN A 103 2.41 8.74 13.94
C GLN A 103 2.95 7.49 13.24
N ASP A 104 4.24 7.36 13.08
CA ASP A 104 4.87 6.19 12.45
C ASP A 104 4.59 4.91 13.25
N ASP A 105 4.68 4.98 14.57
CA ASP A 105 4.35 3.85 15.45
C ASP A 105 2.87 3.45 15.34
N ILE A 106 1.96 4.43 15.33
CA ILE A 106 0.51 4.18 15.14
C ILE A 106 0.24 3.55 13.77
N ILE A 107 0.85 4.08 12.72
CA ILE A 107 0.68 3.55 11.35
C ILE A 107 1.17 2.11 11.28
N ARG A 108 2.34 1.82 11.82
CA ARG A 108 2.92 0.47 11.87
C ARG A 108 2.03 -0.49 12.63
N ASP A 109 1.65 -0.15 13.84
CA ASP A 109 0.85 -1.01 14.71
C ASP A 109 -0.53 -1.28 14.13
N THR A 110 -1.16 -0.26 13.53
CA THR A 110 -2.45 -0.41 12.85
C THR A 110 -2.34 -1.32 11.63
N PHE A 111 -1.33 -1.12 10.80
CA PHE A 111 -1.07 -1.96 9.63
C PHE A 111 -0.87 -3.42 10.04
N ILE A 112 -0.06 -3.66 11.06
CA ILE A 112 0.18 -4.99 11.64
C ILE A 112 -1.11 -5.62 12.16
N SER A 113 -1.89 -4.86 12.91
CA SER A 113 -3.15 -5.34 13.49
C SER A 113 -4.16 -5.74 12.41
N ILE A 114 -4.35 -4.90 11.41
CA ILE A 114 -5.28 -5.20 10.29
C ILE A 114 -4.82 -6.44 9.54
N SER A 115 -3.56 -6.54 9.18
CA SER A 115 -3.04 -7.66 8.41
C SER A 115 -3.09 -9.00 9.16
N LYS A 116 -3.05 -8.99 10.48
CA LYS A 116 -3.14 -10.20 11.32
C LYS A 116 -4.57 -10.64 11.61
N ASN A 117 -5.46 -9.68 11.77
CA ASN A 117 -6.79 -9.92 12.36
C ASN A 117 -7.92 -9.82 11.36
N GLU A 118 -7.71 -9.21 10.20
CA GLU A 118 -8.72 -9.04 9.17
C GLU A 118 -8.40 -9.90 7.94
N SER A 119 -9.44 -10.28 7.22
CA SER A 119 -9.31 -11.01 5.97
C SER A 119 -9.21 -10.06 4.79
N TYR A 120 -8.45 -10.45 3.78
CA TYR A 120 -8.37 -9.71 2.53
C TYR A 120 -9.71 -9.77 1.80
N ASP A 121 -10.20 -8.62 1.37
CA ASP A 121 -11.37 -8.47 0.52
C ASP A 121 -11.09 -7.41 -0.54
N PHE A 122 -11.26 -7.76 -1.79
CA PHE A 122 -10.97 -6.89 -2.93
C PHE A 122 -11.65 -5.51 -2.86
N LEU A 123 -12.87 -5.43 -2.34
CA LEU A 123 -13.64 -4.18 -2.26
C LEU A 123 -13.62 -3.53 -0.88
N GLY A 124 -13.31 -4.27 0.16
CA GLY A 124 -13.43 -3.80 1.54
C GLY A 124 -12.11 -3.70 2.28
N ASN A 125 -11.21 -4.65 2.07
CA ASN A 125 -9.96 -4.75 2.83
C ASN A 125 -8.83 -5.27 1.95
N ASN A 126 -8.31 -4.42 1.09
CA ASN A 126 -7.23 -4.71 0.15
C ASN A 126 -5.96 -3.91 0.49
N CYS A 127 -4.91 -4.07 -0.33
CA CYS A 127 -3.64 -3.38 -0.10
C CYS A 127 -3.79 -1.86 0.05
N SER A 128 -4.65 -1.22 -0.73
CA SER A 128 -4.83 0.23 -0.65
C SER A 128 -5.67 0.67 0.55
N THR A 129 -6.68 -0.10 0.93
CA THR A 129 -7.52 0.25 2.09
C THR A 129 -6.80 0.03 3.41
N VAL A 130 -5.92 -0.96 3.50
CA VAL A 130 -5.07 -1.17 4.68
C VAL A 130 -4.10 0.01 4.88
N VAL A 131 -3.46 0.48 3.81
CA VAL A 131 -2.62 1.69 3.85
C VAL A 131 -3.44 2.91 4.31
N GLN A 132 -4.61 3.14 3.70
CA GLN A 132 -5.49 4.26 4.08
C GLN A 132 -5.86 4.22 5.57
N LYS A 133 -6.38 3.08 6.04
CA LYS A 133 -6.81 2.92 7.44
C LYS A 133 -5.65 3.14 8.41
N SER A 134 -4.45 2.69 8.05
CA SER A 134 -3.25 2.90 8.87
C SER A 134 -2.87 4.37 8.97
N LEU A 135 -2.89 5.10 7.86
CA LEU A 135 -2.67 6.56 7.84
C LEU A 135 -3.73 7.31 8.62
N GLU A 136 -5.00 6.96 8.44
CA GLU A 136 -6.15 7.57 9.12
C GLU A 136 -6.08 7.39 10.64
N ALA A 137 -5.60 6.24 11.12
CA ALA A 137 -5.39 5.99 12.55
C ALA A 137 -4.41 6.99 13.18
N ALA A 138 -3.46 7.49 12.40
CA ALA A 138 -2.51 8.53 12.82
C ALA A 138 -2.99 9.97 12.52
N GLY A 139 -4.26 10.14 12.12
CA GLY A 139 -4.85 11.44 11.83
C GLY A 139 -4.51 12.01 10.45
N ILE A 140 -3.97 11.21 9.55
CA ILE A 140 -3.66 11.63 8.17
C ILE A 140 -4.89 11.42 7.30
N ILE A 141 -5.32 12.48 6.61
CA ILE A 141 -6.48 12.42 5.71
C ILE A 141 -6.09 11.73 4.41
N THR A 142 -6.81 10.68 4.03
CA THR A 142 -6.53 9.91 2.82
C THR A 142 -7.53 10.16 1.70
N PHE A 143 -8.74 10.58 2.03
CA PHE A 143 -9.78 10.98 1.09
C PHE A 143 -10.84 11.85 1.78
N THR A 144 -11.60 12.61 1.00
CA THR A 144 -12.68 13.47 1.52
C THR A 144 -14.04 13.20 0.88
N GLN A 145 -14.09 12.42 -0.20
CA GLN A 145 -15.33 12.09 -0.90
C GLN A 145 -16.16 11.09 -0.10
N LYS A 146 -17.47 11.32 -0.06
CA LYS A 146 -18.41 10.41 0.62
C LYS A 146 -18.63 9.08 -0.10
N SER A 147 -18.36 9.05 -1.39
CA SER A 147 -18.42 7.84 -2.21
C SER A 147 -17.50 7.96 -3.41
N THR A 148 -16.96 6.84 -3.84
CA THR A 148 -16.10 6.74 -5.01
C THR A 148 -16.68 5.73 -5.98
N ARG A 149 -16.75 6.12 -7.25
CA ARG A 149 -17.17 5.22 -8.34
C ARG A 149 -15.95 4.66 -9.02
N HIS A 150 -15.93 3.36 -9.17
CA HIS A 150 -14.87 2.64 -9.87
C HIS A 150 -15.43 1.93 -11.10
N ARG A 151 -14.73 2.01 -12.21
CA ARG A 151 -14.99 1.21 -13.39
C ARG A 151 -14.03 0.03 -13.40
N ILE A 152 -14.53 -1.15 -13.18
CA ILE A 152 -13.73 -2.36 -13.03
C ILE A 152 -14.09 -3.33 -14.14
N PRO A 153 -13.12 -3.81 -14.94
CA PRO A 153 -13.36 -4.90 -15.87
C PRO A 153 -13.82 -6.14 -15.11
N SER A 154 -14.88 -6.75 -15.57
CA SER A 154 -15.45 -7.95 -14.96
C SER A 154 -14.48 -9.13 -14.87
N SER A 155 -13.49 -9.17 -15.77
CA SER A 155 -12.40 -10.14 -15.72
C SER A 155 -11.58 -10.11 -14.41
N HIS A 156 -11.69 -9.05 -13.60
CA HIS A 156 -11.01 -8.98 -12.30
C HIS A 156 -11.69 -9.78 -11.19
N TYR A 157 -12.97 -10.13 -11.34
CA TYR A 157 -13.72 -10.82 -10.29
C TYR A 157 -14.72 -11.89 -10.76
N LEU A 158 -15.01 -11.99 -12.06
CA LEU A 158 -15.97 -12.96 -12.63
C LEU A 158 -15.36 -13.87 -13.71
N GLY A 159 -14.04 -13.85 -13.94
CA GLY A 159 -13.43 -14.62 -15.00
C GLY A 159 -13.59 -14.02 -16.39
N GLU A 160 -13.94 -14.79 -17.39
CA GLU A 160 -13.89 -14.40 -18.80
C GLU A 160 -14.99 -13.48 -19.32
N SER A 161 -15.62 -12.68 -18.50
CA SER A 161 -16.65 -11.78 -19.02
C SER A 161 -16.07 -10.46 -19.55
N SER A 162 -16.70 -9.89 -20.56
CA SER A 162 -16.19 -8.75 -21.33
C SER A 162 -16.83 -7.40 -21.00
N PHE A 163 -17.60 -7.29 -19.93
CA PHE A 163 -18.23 -6.03 -19.55
C PHE A 163 -17.45 -5.26 -18.48
N ILE A 164 -17.68 -3.96 -18.41
CA ILE A 164 -17.16 -3.09 -17.38
C ILE A 164 -18.27 -2.82 -16.36
N ALA A 165 -18.05 -3.21 -15.12
CA ALA A 165 -18.94 -2.88 -14.03
C ALA A 165 -18.58 -1.52 -13.42
N THR A 166 -19.60 -0.79 -12.99
CA THR A 166 -19.44 0.41 -12.15
C THR A 166 -19.80 0.05 -10.72
N ILE A 167 -18.84 0.19 -9.82
CA ILE A 167 -18.99 -0.10 -8.39
C ILE A 167 -18.83 1.19 -7.63
N SER A 168 -19.73 1.43 -6.67
CA SER A 168 -19.61 2.56 -5.73
C SER A 168 -19.18 2.05 -4.36
N THR A 169 -18.17 2.68 -3.79
CA THR A 169 -17.62 2.35 -2.47
C THR A 169 -17.56 3.60 -1.61
N SER A 170 -17.56 3.43 -0.28
CA SER A 170 -17.48 4.54 0.67
C SER A 170 -16.09 5.20 0.70
N ARG A 171 -15.08 4.51 0.18
CA ARG A 171 -13.70 5.00 0.05
C ARG A 171 -13.08 4.55 -1.26
N PRO A 172 -11.99 5.17 -1.72
CA PRO A 172 -11.24 4.65 -2.85
C PRO A 172 -10.70 3.24 -2.53
N VAL A 173 -10.96 2.26 -3.40
CA VAL A 173 -10.47 0.88 -3.22
C VAL A 173 -9.48 0.46 -4.30
N ILE A 174 -9.39 1.21 -5.40
CA ILE A 174 -8.40 0.98 -6.44
C ILE A 174 -7.11 1.72 -6.08
N PRO A 175 -5.95 1.06 -6.04
CA PRO A 175 -4.70 1.66 -5.59
C PRO A 175 -4.35 2.99 -6.23
N SER A 176 -4.45 3.11 -7.56
CA SER A 176 -4.12 4.38 -8.24
C SER A 176 -5.09 5.52 -7.91
N VAL A 177 -6.36 5.23 -7.66
CA VAL A 177 -7.35 6.22 -7.23
C VAL A 177 -7.08 6.64 -5.79
N SER A 178 -6.80 5.67 -4.92
CA SER A 178 -6.40 5.90 -3.54
C SER A 178 -5.12 6.73 -3.44
N PHE A 179 -4.10 6.38 -4.20
CA PHE A 179 -2.82 7.09 -4.22
C PHE A 179 -2.99 8.56 -4.59
N ARG A 180 -3.74 8.85 -5.65
CA ARG A 180 -4.04 10.24 -6.05
C ARG A 180 -4.84 11.00 -4.98
N ALA A 181 -5.77 10.34 -4.31
CA ALA A 181 -6.52 10.95 -3.22
C ALA A 181 -5.62 11.29 -2.02
N ILE A 182 -4.69 10.39 -1.66
CA ILE A 182 -3.69 10.64 -0.61
C ILE A 182 -2.82 11.84 -0.96
N ILE A 183 -2.29 11.92 -2.17
CA ILE A 183 -1.50 13.07 -2.64
C ILE A 183 -2.30 14.36 -2.52
N LYS A 184 -3.52 14.37 -3.03
CA LYS A 184 -4.38 15.55 -3.02
C LYS A 184 -4.64 16.08 -1.60
N ASN A 185 -4.81 15.19 -0.64
CA ASN A 185 -5.11 15.56 0.74
C ASN A 185 -3.87 15.82 1.60
N ASN A 186 -2.67 15.58 1.09
CA ASN A 186 -1.40 15.79 1.79
C ASN A 186 -0.41 16.59 0.91
N PRO A 187 -0.73 17.86 0.57
CA PRO A 187 0.08 18.63 -0.39
C PRO A 187 1.49 18.95 0.11
N GLN A 188 1.75 18.78 1.41
CA GLN A 188 3.07 18.93 2.02
C GLN A 188 4.04 17.80 1.69
N GLY A 189 3.57 16.71 1.11
CA GLY A 189 4.39 15.57 0.75
C GLY A 189 5.24 15.80 -0.50
N LYS A 190 6.06 14.82 -0.83
CA LYS A 190 6.99 14.85 -1.96
C LYS A 190 6.94 13.54 -2.75
N MET A 191 6.83 13.67 -4.07
CA MET A 191 6.98 12.51 -4.98
C MET A 191 8.43 12.08 -5.08
N ILE A 192 8.63 10.77 -5.12
CA ILE A 192 9.89 10.13 -5.50
C ILE A 192 9.62 9.10 -6.60
N TYR A 193 10.59 8.85 -7.44
CA TYR A 193 10.48 7.98 -8.59
C TYR A 193 11.65 7.01 -8.65
N ARG A 194 11.40 5.85 -9.22
CA ARG A 194 12.43 4.86 -9.52
C ARG A 194 13.38 5.36 -10.60
#